data_b8183d119b201c574b80599fbedd8e0a
#
_entry.id   b8183d119b201c574b80599fbedd8e0a
#
_cell.length_a   1.000
_cell.length_b   1.000
_cell.length_c   1.000
_cell.angle_alpha   90.00
_cell.angle_beta   90.00
_cell.angle_gamma   90.00
#
_symmetry.space_group_name_H-M   'P 1'
#
loop_
_entity.id
_entity.type
_entity.pdbx_description
1 polymer ?
#
loop_
_entity_poly.entity_id
_entity_poly.type
_entity_poly.pdbx_seq_one_letter_code
_entity_poly.pdbx_strand_id
1 'polypeptide(L)'
;MSKLNIKNLIKSFPSMDRPAVNNVNLDIESGELVAFLGPSGCGKTTILKMITGLFQPDSGDIILDEQSLLKIPTEKRGVVMVFQNYLLFPYMNVNENVGFALKMKGVDKNIIDQKVKEMLELVKLPDIGLRKPKQLSGGQQQRVALARALISNPRILLLDCLLYTSDAADEKR
;
A
#
# COMPACT_ATOMS: atom_id res chain seq x y z
N MET A 1 15.34 -5.47 -11.17
CA MET A 1 14.79 -6.22 -10.04
C MET A 1 15.00 -5.36 -8.80
N SER A 2 13.98 -5.15 -7.96
CA SER A 2 14.07 -4.15 -6.89
C SER A 2 14.42 -4.80 -5.55
N LYS A 3 15.56 -4.41 -4.96
CA LYS A 3 16.01 -4.85 -3.65
C LYS A 3 15.82 -3.74 -2.63
N LEU A 4 15.14 -4.03 -1.51
CA LEU A 4 14.92 -3.08 -0.41
C LEU A 4 15.80 -3.43 0.78
N ASN A 5 16.61 -2.47 1.23
CA ASN A 5 17.41 -2.59 2.44
C ASN A 5 16.99 -1.51 3.45
N ILE A 6 16.72 -1.91 4.67
CA ILE A 6 16.47 -1.03 5.81
C ILE A 6 17.66 -1.16 6.76
N LYS A 7 18.26 -0.03 7.15
CA LYS A 7 19.47 -0.01 7.98
C LYS A 7 19.29 0.87 9.20
N ASN A 8 19.42 0.28 10.38
CA ASN A 8 19.41 0.95 11.69
C ASN A 8 18.23 1.93 11.85
N LEU A 9 17.03 1.55 11.35
CA LEU A 9 15.88 2.43 11.28
C LEU A 9 15.32 2.70 12.68
N ILE A 10 15.18 3.97 13.03
CA ILE A 10 14.63 4.41 14.32
C ILE A 10 13.52 5.45 14.06
N LYS A 11 12.43 5.31 14.83
CA LYS A 11 11.35 6.31 14.87
C LYS A 11 10.73 6.38 16.25
N SER A 12 10.75 7.58 16.83
CA SER A 12 10.09 7.93 18.09
C SER A 12 8.93 8.90 17.81
N PHE A 13 7.97 8.93 18.71
CA PHE A 13 6.90 9.92 18.72
C PHE A 13 6.83 10.59 20.09
N PRO A 14 6.54 11.89 20.18
CA PRO A 14 6.53 12.64 21.45
C PRO A 14 5.60 12.07 22.54
N SER A 15 4.59 11.30 22.15
CA SER A 15 3.61 10.68 23.04
C SER A 15 4.04 9.30 23.56
N MET A 16 5.24 8.82 23.24
CA MET A 16 5.69 7.47 23.58
C MET A 16 7.01 7.52 24.36
N ASP A 17 7.09 6.75 25.45
CA ASP A 17 8.33 6.64 26.27
C ASP A 17 9.42 5.83 25.57
N ARG A 18 9.06 5.07 24.55
CA ARG A 18 10.01 4.22 23.80
C ARG A 18 9.82 4.45 22.29
N PRO A 19 10.88 4.27 21.49
CA PRO A 19 10.78 4.31 20.04
C PRO A 19 9.74 3.35 19.51
N ALA A 20 8.87 3.81 18.61
CA ALA A 20 7.91 2.96 17.91
C ALA A 20 8.60 1.98 16.95
N VAL A 21 9.76 2.39 16.41
CA VAL A 21 10.68 1.55 15.63
C VAL A 21 12.07 1.76 16.24
N ASN A 22 12.74 0.68 16.63
CA ASN A 22 14.02 0.74 17.33
C ASN A 22 15.06 -0.13 16.65
N ASN A 23 15.99 0.50 15.95
CA ASN A 23 17.16 -0.11 15.29
C ASN A 23 16.79 -1.30 14.39
N VAL A 24 15.77 -1.13 13.55
CA VAL A 24 15.32 -2.20 12.64
C VAL A 24 16.25 -2.28 11.44
N ASN A 25 16.68 -3.52 11.15
CA ASN A 25 17.45 -3.87 9.98
C ASN A 25 16.69 -4.97 9.22
N LEU A 26 16.57 -4.82 7.89
CA LEU A 26 15.84 -5.76 7.05
C LEU A 26 16.34 -5.69 5.61
N ASP A 27 16.57 -6.85 5.02
CA ASP A 27 16.91 -7.00 3.61
C ASP A 27 15.81 -7.81 2.93
N ILE A 28 15.26 -7.28 1.84
CA ILE A 28 14.20 -7.90 1.05
C ILE A 28 14.68 -7.96 -0.39
N GLU A 29 14.74 -9.17 -0.93
CA GLU A 29 15.14 -9.38 -2.33
C GLU A 29 13.96 -9.15 -3.29
N SER A 30 14.28 -8.98 -4.55
CA SER A 30 13.26 -8.81 -5.59
C SER A 30 12.34 -10.02 -5.70
N GLY A 31 11.03 -9.76 -5.71
CA GLY A 31 10.01 -10.80 -5.82
C GLY A 31 9.67 -11.50 -4.49
N GLU A 32 10.33 -11.12 -3.39
CA GLU A 32 9.96 -11.62 -2.08
C GLU A 32 8.63 -11.07 -1.58
N LEU A 33 7.88 -11.94 -0.90
CA LEU A 33 6.71 -11.59 -0.10
C LEU A 33 7.10 -11.64 1.38
N VAL A 34 7.07 -10.49 2.04
CA VAL A 34 7.44 -10.37 3.46
C VAL A 34 6.22 -9.95 4.28
N ALA A 35 5.95 -10.66 5.38
CA ALA A 35 4.89 -10.33 6.31
C ALA A 35 5.46 -9.84 7.66
N PHE A 36 5.02 -8.67 8.11
CA PHE A 36 5.30 -8.17 9.45
C PHE A 36 4.27 -8.70 10.44
N LEU A 37 4.69 -9.58 11.34
CA LEU A 37 3.85 -10.15 12.39
C LEU A 37 4.13 -9.47 13.73
N GLY A 38 3.12 -9.33 14.57
CA GLY A 38 3.26 -8.77 15.90
C GLY A 38 1.98 -8.06 16.38
N PRO A 39 1.89 -7.76 17.69
CA PRO A 39 0.72 -7.13 18.30
C PRO A 39 0.43 -5.74 17.74
N SER A 40 -0.78 -5.22 18.00
CA SER A 40 -1.11 -3.84 17.68
C SER A 40 -0.15 -2.88 18.39
N GLY A 41 0.29 -1.83 17.68
CA GLY A 41 1.22 -0.83 18.23
C GLY A 41 2.71 -1.19 18.19
N CYS A 42 3.12 -2.38 17.69
CA CYS A 42 4.53 -2.77 17.61
C CYS A 42 5.34 -2.12 16.46
N GLY A 43 4.80 -1.11 15.79
CA GLY A 43 5.54 -0.34 14.78
C GLY A 43 5.39 -0.78 13.32
N LYS A 44 4.61 -1.83 13.00
CA LYS A 44 4.42 -2.31 11.60
C LYS A 44 4.01 -1.21 10.64
N THR A 45 2.88 -0.56 10.92
CA THR A 45 2.36 0.55 10.11
C THR A 45 3.34 1.74 10.05
N THR A 46 4.11 1.96 11.11
CA THR A 46 5.13 3.02 11.14
C THR A 46 6.24 2.74 10.14
N ILE A 47 6.74 1.50 10.07
CA ILE A 47 7.74 1.09 9.08
C ILE A 47 7.19 1.26 7.67
N LEU A 48 5.97 0.76 7.39
CA LEU A 48 5.33 0.91 6.09
C LEU A 48 5.19 2.39 5.68
N LYS A 49 4.79 3.27 6.62
CA LYS A 49 4.68 4.71 6.38
C LYS A 49 6.04 5.39 6.16
N MET A 50 7.12 4.89 6.74
CA MET A 50 8.47 5.39 6.45
C MET A 50 8.96 4.98 5.06
N ILE A 51 8.70 3.74 4.64
CA ILE A 51 9.03 3.28 3.28
C ILE A 51 8.29 4.12 2.23
N THR A 52 6.99 4.43 2.45
CA THR A 52 6.24 5.30 1.54
C THR A 52 6.71 6.75 1.54
N GLY A 53 7.33 7.23 2.63
CA GLY A 53 7.71 8.62 2.83
C GLY A 53 6.65 9.49 3.52
N LEU A 54 5.59 8.88 4.03
CA LEU A 54 4.59 9.57 4.85
C LEU A 54 5.16 9.96 6.23
N PHE A 55 6.13 9.19 6.72
CA PHE A 55 6.91 9.52 7.90
C PHE A 55 8.39 9.56 7.55
N GLN A 56 9.12 10.50 8.18
CA GLN A 56 10.57 10.52 8.12
C GLN A 56 11.10 9.74 9.35
N PRO A 57 12.10 8.85 9.19
CA PRO A 57 12.81 8.27 10.32
C PRO A 57 13.61 9.33 11.06
N ASP A 58 13.87 9.07 12.34
CA ASP A 58 14.75 9.93 13.16
C ASP A 58 16.23 9.60 12.91
N SER A 59 16.52 8.32 12.57
CA SER A 59 17.83 7.87 12.09
C SER A 59 17.70 6.58 11.28
N GLY A 60 18.82 6.19 10.66
CA GLY A 60 18.87 5.05 9.74
C GLY A 60 18.56 5.44 8.30
N ASP A 61 18.48 4.44 7.43
CA ASP A 61 18.19 4.66 6.00
C ASP A 61 17.29 3.56 5.43
N ILE A 62 16.59 3.91 4.36
CA ILE A 62 15.75 3.00 3.57
C ILE A 62 16.26 3.10 2.13
N ILE A 63 16.85 2.02 1.63
CA ILE A 63 17.57 2.00 0.36
C ILE A 63 16.83 1.06 -0.61
N LEU A 64 16.50 1.55 -1.78
CA LEU A 64 15.89 0.79 -2.87
C LEU A 64 16.83 0.83 -4.08
N ASP A 65 17.33 -0.34 -4.51
CA ASP A 65 18.30 -0.47 -5.60
C ASP A 65 19.47 0.51 -5.47
N GLU A 66 20.16 0.44 -4.32
CA GLU A 66 21.33 1.27 -3.99
C GLU A 66 21.03 2.77 -3.78
N GLN A 67 19.79 3.21 -3.95
CA GLN A 67 19.38 4.60 -3.80
C GLN A 67 18.55 4.81 -2.52
N SER A 68 18.97 5.77 -1.67
CA SER A 68 18.20 6.14 -0.47
C SER A 68 16.85 6.75 -0.84
N LEU A 69 15.77 6.13 -0.35
CA LEU A 69 14.40 6.64 -0.52
C LEU A 69 14.16 7.93 0.27
N LEU A 70 14.97 8.21 1.31
CA LEU A 70 14.80 9.42 2.12
C LEU A 70 15.04 10.70 1.33
N LYS A 71 15.83 10.61 0.25
CA LYS A 71 16.16 11.70 -0.67
C LYS A 71 15.16 11.82 -1.84
N ILE A 72 14.23 10.87 -1.97
CA ILE A 72 13.28 10.82 -3.08
C ILE A 72 11.90 11.29 -2.59
N PRO A 73 11.26 12.26 -3.27
CA PRO A 73 9.88 12.64 -2.99
C PRO A 73 8.94 11.43 -3.06
N THR A 74 7.93 11.40 -2.19
CA THR A 74 7.01 10.26 -2.01
C THR A 74 6.42 9.77 -3.34
N GLU A 75 5.97 10.68 -4.19
CA GLU A 75 5.34 10.39 -5.49
C GLU A 75 6.31 9.78 -6.53
N LYS A 76 7.63 9.91 -6.31
CA LYS A 76 8.67 9.39 -7.22
C LYS A 76 9.33 8.11 -6.73
N ARG A 77 9.00 7.61 -5.53
CA ARG A 77 9.59 6.40 -4.95
C ARG A 77 9.22 5.12 -5.68
N GLY A 78 8.13 5.12 -6.44
CA GLY A 78 7.58 3.90 -7.05
C GLY A 78 7.01 2.91 -6.01
N VAL A 79 6.69 3.39 -4.82
CA VAL A 79 6.11 2.63 -3.72
C VAL A 79 4.63 2.98 -3.61
N VAL A 80 3.77 1.97 -3.54
CA VAL A 80 2.32 2.16 -3.35
C VAL A 80 1.87 1.41 -2.11
N MET A 81 0.98 2.04 -1.33
CA MET A 81 0.44 1.47 -0.09
C MET A 81 -1.08 1.35 -0.17
N VAL A 82 -1.59 0.18 0.18
CA VAL A 82 -3.01 -0.05 0.45
C VAL A 82 -3.22 0.05 1.95
N PHE A 83 -4.05 1.01 2.37
CA PHE A 83 -4.38 1.26 3.77
C PHE A 83 -5.48 0.31 4.27
N GLN A 84 -5.55 0.11 5.58
CA GLN A 84 -6.51 -0.76 6.24
C GLN A 84 -7.97 -0.45 5.90
N ASN A 85 -8.35 0.81 5.75
CA ASN A 85 -9.69 1.27 5.38
C ASN A 85 -9.85 1.55 3.88
N TYR A 86 -8.97 0.98 3.06
CA TYR A 86 -8.96 1.00 1.59
C TYR A 86 -8.89 2.40 0.95
N LEU A 87 -9.37 3.46 1.61
CA LEU A 87 -9.34 4.87 1.18
C LEU A 87 -9.74 5.08 -0.28
N LEU A 88 -10.82 4.42 -0.74
CA LEU A 88 -11.37 4.67 -2.07
C LEU A 88 -11.93 6.08 -2.15
N PHE A 89 -11.78 6.73 -3.29
CA PHE A 89 -12.34 8.06 -3.54
C PHE A 89 -13.88 7.97 -3.61
N PRO A 90 -14.61 8.56 -2.65
CA PRO A 90 -16.04 8.27 -2.45
C PRO A 90 -16.93 8.81 -3.58
N TYR A 91 -16.48 9.84 -4.29
CA TYR A 91 -17.23 10.47 -5.39
C TYR A 91 -16.95 9.86 -6.75
N MET A 92 -15.88 9.08 -6.87
CA MET A 92 -15.47 8.37 -8.08
C MET A 92 -16.09 6.99 -8.12
N ASN A 93 -16.47 6.52 -9.33
CA ASN A 93 -16.83 5.11 -9.54
C ASN A 93 -15.57 4.21 -9.51
N VAL A 94 -15.75 2.89 -9.66
CA VAL A 94 -14.66 1.92 -9.61
C VAL A 94 -13.65 2.14 -10.74
N ASN A 95 -14.11 2.36 -12.00
CA ASN A 95 -13.20 2.64 -13.12
C ASN A 95 -12.33 3.88 -12.86
N GLU A 96 -12.95 4.95 -12.37
CA GLU A 96 -12.25 6.19 -12.04
C GLU A 96 -11.26 6.01 -10.87
N ASN A 97 -11.65 5.25 -9.83
CA ASN A 97 -10.75 4.93 -8.73
C ASN A 97 -9.52 4.16 -9.21
N VAL A 98 -9.72 3.10 -10.00
CA VAL A 98 -8.63 2.25 -10.48
C VAL A 98 -7.74 3.03 -11.46
N GLY A 99 -8.35 3.75 -12.42
CA GLY A 99 -7.62 4.49 -13.46
C GLY A 99 -6.96 5.79 -12.98
N PHE A 100 -7.22 6.23 -11.74
CA PHE A 100 -6.82 7.55 -11.26
C PHE A 100 -5.32 7.83 -11.41
N ALA A 101 -4.46 6.89 -11.03
CA ALA A 101 -3.01 7.07 -11.10
C ALA A 101 -2.50 7.27 -12.53
N LEU A 102 -3.07 6.57 -13.49
CA LEU A 102 -2.73 6.70 -14.91
C LEU A 102 -3.24 8.03 -15.48
N LYS A 103 -4.42 8.46 -15.08
CA LYS A 103 -4.99 9.76 -15.45
C LYS A 103 -4.09 10.90 -14.98
N MET A 104 -3.58 10.84 -13.74
CA MET A 104 -2.66 11.84 -13.19
C MET A 104 -1.32 11.89 -13.92
N LYS A 105 -0.91 10.77 -14.53
CA LYS A 105 0.29 10.69 -15.38
C LYS A 105 0.03 11.14 -16.82
N GLY A 106 -1.18 11.58 -17.18
CA GLY A 106 -1.52 12.02 -18.54
C GLY A 106 -1.62 10.91 -19.57
N VAL A 107 -1.86 9.66 -19.15
CA VAL A 107 -2.04 8.53 -20.05
C VAL A 107 -3.33 8.70 -20.83
N ASP A 108 -3.33 8.29 -22.13
CA ASP A 108 -4.51 8.33 -23.00
C ASP A 108 -5.70 7.55 -22.42
N LYS A 109 -6.90 8.09 -22.60
CA LYS A 109 -8.13 7.52 -22.03
C LYS A 109 -8.38 6.10 -22.48
N ASN A 110 -8.18 5.78 -23.76
CA ASN A 110 -8.46 4.43 -24.29
C ASN A 110 -7.51 3.40 -23.64
N ILE A 111 -6.26 3.80 -23.42
CA ILE A 111 -5.26 2.96 -22.73
C ILE A 111 -5.65 2.77 -21.25
N ILE A 112 -6.15 3.83 -20.60
CA ILE A 112 -6.65 3.73 -19.21
C ILE A 112 -7.82 2.77 -19.14
N ASP A 113 -8.82 2.92 -20.02
CA ASP A 113 -10.03 2.10 -20.02
C ASP A 113 -9.70 0.62 -20.22
N GLN A 114 -8.78 0.32 -21.16
CA GLN A 114 -8.29 -1.05 -21.37
C GLN A 114 -7.59 -1.61 -20.12
N LYS A 115 -6.64 -0.87 -19.55
CA LYS A 115 -5.90 -1.32 -18.35
C LYS A 115 -6.79 -1.47 -17.13
N VAL A 116 -7.78 -0.62 -16.96
CA VAL A 116 -8.78 -0.74 -15.88
C VAL A 116 -9.58 -2.02 -16.03
N LYS A 117 -10.02 -2.35 -17.26
CA LYS A 117 -10.71 -3.61 -17.53
C LYS A 117 -9.84 -4.82 -17.16
N GLU A 118 -8.60 -4.86 -17.62
CA GLU A 118 -7.64 -5.92 -17.31
C GLU A 118 -7.43 -6.07 -15.78
N MET A 119 -7.31 -4.95 -15.06
CA MET A 119 -7.14 -4.98 -13.60
C MET A 119 -8.40 -5.47 -12.88
N LEU A 120 -9.59 -5.09 -13.33
CA LEU A 120 -10.85 -5.58 -12.75
C LEU A 120 -11.06 -7.08 -13.00
N GLU A 121 -10.69 -7.58 -14.16
CA GLU A 121 -10.66 -9.02 -14.45
C GLU A 121 -9.67 -9.76 -13.53
N LEU A 122 -8.46 -9.23 -13.36
CA LEU A 122 -7.42 -9.79 -12.47
C LEU A 122 -7.92 -9.95 -11.03
N VAL A 123 -8.64 -8.95 -10.51
CA VAL A 123 -9.20 -9.01 -9.15
C VAL A 123 -10.58 -9.68 -9.09
N LYS A 124 -11.04 -10.30 -10.19
CA LYS A 124 -12.33 -11.02 -10.32
C LYS A 124 -13.55 -10.14 -10.03
N LEU A 125 -13.57 -8.94 -10.59
CA LEU A 125 -14.64 -7.94 -10.46
C LEU A 125 -14.94 -7.24 -11.80
N PRO A 126 -15.17 -7.95 -12.92
CA PRO A 126 -15.28 -7.34 -14.25
C PRO A 126 -16.47 -6.39 -14.41
N ASP A 127 -17.60 -6.64 -13.72
CA ASP A 127 -18.89 -5.98 -14.00
C ASP A 127 -19.25 -4.84 -13.04
N ILE A 128 -18.31 -4.37 -12.20
CA ILE A 128 -18.63 -3.37 -11.18
C ILE A 128 -18.08 -1.97 -11.48
N GLY A 129 -17.52 -1.76 -12.66
CA GLY A 129 -16.79 -0.53 -13.03
C GLY A 129 -17.54 0.77 -12.80
N LEU A 130 -18.87 0.80 -12.98
CA LEU A 130 -19.70 1.99 -12.80
C LEU A 130 -20.20 2.18 -11.35
N ARG A 131 -20.02 1.20 -10.45
CA ARG A 131 -20.46 1.31 -9.07
C ARG A 131 -19.59 2.30 -8.28
N LYS A 132 -20.21 2.97 -7.31
CA LYS A 132 -19.50 3.82 -6.34
C LYS A 132 -19.07 2.98 -5.12
N PRO A 133 -18.04 3.42 -4.36
CA PRO A 133 -17.56 2.69 -3.18
C PRO A 133 -18.65 2.29 -2.18
N LYS A 134 -19.65 3.15 -1.95
CA LYS A 134 -20.78 2.86 -1.05
C LYS A 134 -21.67 1.68 -1.49
N GLN A 135 -21.59 1.27 -2.76
CA GLN A 135 -22.35 0.17 -3.34
C GLN A 135 -21.57 -1.16 -3.33
N LEU A 136 -20.38 -1.17 -2.71
CA LEU A 136 -19.48 -2.31 -2.67
C LEU A 136 -19.44 -2.92 -1.27
N SER A 137 -19.38 -4.26 -1.20
CA SER A 137 -19.02 -4.96 0.03
C SER A 137 -17.58 -4.64 0.45
N GLY A 138 -17.23 -4.86 1.73
CA GLY A 138 -15.86 -4.64 2.22
C GLY A 138 -14.81 -5.41 1.41
N GLY A 139 -15.06 -6.67 1.09
CA GLY A 139 -14.16 -7.47 0.26
C GLY A 139 -14.07 -6.98 -1.20
N GLN A 140 -15.13 -6.39 -1.75
CA GLN A 140 -15.07 -5.74 -3.06
C GLN A 140 -14.25 -4.45 -3.00
N GLN A 141 -14.44 -3.62 -1.96
CA GLN A 141 -13.64 -2.41 -1.76
C GLN A 141 -12.15 -2.72 -1.63
N GLN A 142 -11.79 -3.77 -0.88
CA GLN A 142 -10.42 -4.24 -0.75
C GLN A 142 -9.81 -4.61 -2.11
N ARG A 143 -10.52 -5.41 -2.91
CA ARG A 143 -10.05 -5.81 -4.24
C ARG A 143 -9.95 -4.63 -5.22
N VAL A 144 -10.86 -3.66 -5.16
CA VAL A 144 -10.76 -2.42 -5.94
C VAL A 144 -9.55 -1.58 -5.50
N ALA A 145 -9.27 -1.48 -4.20
CA ALA A 145 -8.09 -0.78 -3.71
C ALA A 145 -6.78 -1.46 -4.16
N LEU A 146 -6.77 -2.80 -4.19
CA LEU A 146 -5.66 -3.57 -4.73
C LEU A 146 -5.46 -3.32 -6.23
N ALA A 147 -6.54 -3.35 -7.03
CA ALA A 147 -6.51 -3.04 -8.46
C ALA A 147 -5.96 -1.62 -8.71
N ARG A 148 -6.42 -0.63 -7.94
CA ARG A 148 -5.93 0.76 -7.99
C ARG A 148 -4.44 0.86 -7.69
N ALA A 149 -3.94 0.06 -6.76
CA ALA A 149 -2.52 0.04 -6.43
C ALA A 149 -1.68 -0.62 -7.55
N LEU A 150 -2.13 -1.75 -8.07
CA LEU A 150 -1.41 -2.54 -9.06
C LEU A 150 -1.34 -1.88 -10.44
N ILE A 151 -2.36 -1.13 -10.86
CA ILE A 151 -2.41 -0.52 -12.21
C ILE A 151 -1.24 0.45 -12.47
N SER A 152 -0.67 1.02 -11.42
CA SER A 152 0.49 1.91 -11.53
C SER A 152 1.83 1.20 -11.73
N ASN A 153 1.83 -0.16 -11.70
CA ASN A 153 3.00 -1.02 -11.77
C ASN A 153 4.09 -0.62 -10.74
N PRO A 154 3.79 -0.68 -9.45
CA PRO A 154 4.71 -0.22 -8.41
C PRO A 154 5.94 -1.13 -8.31
N ARG A 155 7.08 -0.57 -7.92
CA ARG A 155 8.31 -1.31 -7.57
C ARG A 155 8.15 -2.06 -6.24
N ILE A 156 7.40 -1.47 -5.30
CA ILE A 156 7.06 -2.05 -4.00
C ILE A 156 5.57 -1.83 -3.76
N LEU A 157 4.87 -2.90 -3.43
CA LEU A 157 3.49 -2.85 -2.94
C LEU A 157 3.47 -3.14 -1.44
N LEU A 158 2.93 -2.20 -0.67
CA LEU A 158 2.76 -2.33 0.78
C LEU A 158 1.28 -2.53 1.11
N LEU A 159 0.99 -3.53 1.91
CA LEU A 159 -0.37 -3.84 2.34
C LEU A 159 -0.45 -3.66 3.86
N ASP A 160 -1.13 -2.60 4.33
CA ASP A 160 -1.44 -2.38 5.75
C ASP A 160 -2.79 -3.01 6.04
N CYS A 161 -2.88 -4.33 5.80
CA CYS A 161 -4.11 -5.08 5.98
C CYS A 161 -4.08 -5.82 7.31
N LEU A 162 -5.14 -5.68 8.10
CA LEU A 162 -5.39 -6.62 9.19
C LEU A 162 -5.77 -7.98 8.58
N LEU A 163 -4.91 -8.96 8.72
CA LEU A 163 -5.24 -10.37 8.46
C LEU A 163 -6.28 -10.92 9.46
N TYR A 164 -6.83 -10.07 10.33
CA TYR A 164 -7.58 -10.45 11.54
C TYR A 164 -9.07 -10.07 11.51
N THR A 165 -9.75 -10.04 10.39
CA THR A 165 -11.20 -9.73 10.40
C THR A 165 -12.14 -10.87 10.01
N SER A 166 -11.62 -12.08 9.72
CA SER A 166 -12.50 -13.22 9.40
C SER A 166 -12.73 -14.22 10.52
N ASP A 167 -11.86 -14.28 11.54
CA ASP A 167 -11.94 -15.38 12.54
C ASP A 167 -12.60 -15.00 13.87
N ALA A 168 -12.85 -13.71 14.12
CA ALA A 168 -13.48 -13.27 15.37
C ALA A 168 -15.01 -13.38 15.40
N ALA A 169 -15.65 -13.73 14.28
CA ALA A 169 -17.12 -13.87 14.20
C ALA A 169 -17.62 -15.30 14.44
N ASP A 170 -16.75 -16.32 14.38
CA ASP A 170 -17.15 -17.73 14.52
C ASP A 170 -16.91 -18.34 15.92
N GLU A 171 -16.25 -17.63 16.83
CA GLU A 171 -16.01 -18.14 18.21
C GLU A 171 -17.11 -17.75 19.24
N LYS A 172 -18.25 -17.22 18.80
CA LYS A 172 -19.41 -17.00 19.67
C LYS A 172 -20.63 -17.72 19.14
N ARG A 173 -20.61 -19.06 19.24
CA ARG A 173 -21.81 -19.91 19.33
C ARG A 173 -21.60 -21.01 20.35
#